data_06aad1cce2ef7410152429f096b5c0c5
#
_entry.id   06aad1cce2ef7410152429f096b5c0c5
#
_cell.length_a   1.000
_cell.length_b   1.000
_cell.length_c   1.000
_cell.angle_alpha   90.00
_cell.angle_beta   90.00
_cell.angle_gamma   90.00
#
_symmetry.space_group_name_H-M   'P 1'
#
loop_
_entity.id
_entity.type
_entity.pdbx_description
1 polymer ?
#
loop_
_entity_poly.entity_id
_entity_poly.type
_entity_poly.pdbx_seq_one_letter_code
_entity_poly.pdbx_strand_id
1 'polypeptide(L)'
;MLKLENGHRTLPGSFKTISLLCICASLAILCLLGLEAAAGKTAQKEEKKKPEGLELELGEGGAKATPEEAGKAEKAAPLGEKETAAVLSRLGKENPGAKETKFSFPPSTLPPPRPGTTIKDAFPPPKKIAPIDVPAREKLEVLRFQPEGSLPLASHLSVTFSEAMVPLDTQDALAAGKLPVKLTPGVKGSWRWVGAKTLFFEAQGEKGKTRFPMASVYKVEIPQGTRSANGVELKKEVSWTFTTPAPTIVNAWPQGGPRRLDPVMVLVFDQRINPEAVLEYITVLAGGKKHGLRMASEAELGADPGAKRVFDSAPADRRVAFRAADRFSTSSKVSILAMEGLPSLEGPLKTTKEQKFSFTTYAPFRVQEHQCFWNKHQKKDCPPGYPMMIFFNNPVDAKLFDASQIEIEPELEGMQ
;
A
#
# COMPACT_ATOMS: atom_id res chain seq x y z
N MET A 1 -57.92 5.33 34.03
CA MET A 1 -59.13 4.96 33.30
C MET A 1 -59.15 5.68 31.97
N LEU A 2 -58.68 5.05 30.94
CA LEU A 2 -58.85 5.47 29.52
C LEU A 2 -58.69 4.27 28.64
N LYS A 3 -59.70 4.01 27.87
CA LYS A 3 -60.00 2.84 27.06
C LYS A 3 -59.21 2.87 25.74
N LEU A 4 -58.60 1.76 25.36
CA LEU A 4 -58.04 1.52 24.02
C LEU A 4 -59.07 0.73 23.23
N GLU A 5 -59.47 1.20 22.06
CA GLU A 5 -60.29 0.49 21.10
C GLU A 5 -59.38 -0.21 20.06
N ASN A 6 -59.64 -1.51 19.86
CA ASN A 6 -59.08 -2.38 18.85
C ASN A 6 -59.76 -2.15 17.50
N GLY A 7 -59.02 -1.92 16.46
CA GLY A 7 -59.47 -1.95 15.07
C GLY A 7 -58.81 -3.08 14.32
N HIS A 8 -59.48 -4.21 14.17
CA HIS A 8 -59.14 -5.28 13.24
C HIS A 8 -59.42 -4.86 11.78
N ARG A 9 -58.43 -5.00 10.89
CA ARG A 9 -58.68 -5.20 9.44
C ARG A 9 -57.79 -6.28 8.92
N THR A 10 -58.38 -7.37 8.53
CA THR A 10 -57.89 -8.49 7.78
C THR A 10 -57.62 -8.12 6.32
N LEU A 11 -56.50 -8.54 5.79
CA LEU A 11 -56.24 -8.58 4.35
C LEU A 11 -55.80 -9.99 3.93
N PRO A 12 -56.26 -10.52 2.75
CA PRO A 12 -55.84 -11.77 2.24
C PRO A 12 -54.74 -11.61 1.17
N GLY A 13 -53.88 -12.60 1.02
CA GLY A 13 -53.03 -12.67 -0.17
C GLY A 13 -51.62 -13.18 0.08
N SER A 14 -51.56 -14.46 0.40
CA SER A 14 -50.31 -15.18 0.37
C SER A 14 -50.33 -16.17 -0.80
N PHE A 15 -49.32 -16.11 -1.68
CA PHE A 15 -48.89 -17.22 -2.52
C PHE A 15 -47.72 -16.74 -3.39
N LYS A 16 -46.49 -16.80 -2.85
CA LYS A 16 -45.27 -16.79 -3.70
C LYS A 16 -43.95 -17.03 -2.95
N THR A 17 -43.97 -17.36 -1.65
CA THR A 17 -42.74 -17.56 -0.87
C THR A 17 -42.31 -19.00 -0.59
N ILE A 18 -43.05 -19.99 -1.07
CA ILE A 18 -42.74 -21.42 -0.83
C ILE A 18 -41.80 -22.03 -1.91
N SER A 19 -41.66 -21.40 -3.06
CA SER A 19 -40.86 -21.98 -4.18
C SER A 19 -39.35 -21.73 -4.08
N LEU A 20 -38.91 -20.76 -3.28
CA LEU A 20 -37.48 -20.40 -3.18
C LEU A 20 -36.72 -21.18 -2.11
N LEU A 21 -37.39 -21.65 -1.07
CA LEU A 21 -36.79 -22.45 0.00
C LEU A 21 -36.49 -23.90 -0.39
N CYS A 22 -37.27 -24.48 -1.32
CA CYS A 22 -37.03 -25.84 -1.82
C CYS A 22 -35.83 -25.95 -2.78
N ILE A 23 -35.47 -24.86 -3.46
CA ILE A 23 -34.33 -24.87 -4.42
C ILE A 23 -33.00 -24.78 -3.68
N CYS A 24 -32.94 -24.06 -2.56
CA CYS A 24 -31.73 -23.99 -1.74
C CYS A 24 -31.43 -25.28 -0.98
N ALA A 25 -32.45 -26.04 -0.56
CA ALA A 25 -32.27 -27.33 0.10
C ALA A 25 -31.76 -28.42 -0.86
N SER A 26 -32.17 -28.39 -2.12
CA SER A 26 -31.73 -29.34 -3.14
C SER A 26 -30.28 -29.15 -3.59
N LEU A 27 -29.78 -27.90 -3.61
CA LEU A 27 -28.37 -27.62 -3.92
C LEU A 27 -27.42 -27.99 -2.78
N ALA A 28 -27.84 -27.87 -1.52
CA ALA A 28 -27.02 -28.24 -0.37
C ALA A 28 -26.83 -29.76 -0.23
N ILE A 29 -27.84 -30.55 -0.64
CA ILE A 29 -27.78 -32.04 -0.64
C ILE A 29 -26.91 -32.55 -1.80
N LEU A 30 -26.85 -31.86 -2.93
CA LEU A 30 -25.98 -32.25 -4.06
C LEU A 30 -24.51 -31.94 -3.77
N CYS A 31 -24.19 -30.92 -2.96
CA CYS A 31 -22.81 -30.64 -2.51
C CYS A 31 -22.29 -31.64 -1.45
N LEU A 32 -23.17 -32.21 -0.63
CA LEU A 32 -22.78 -33.19 0.39
C LEU A 32 -22.60 -34.60 -0.18
N LEU A 33 -23.27 -34.97 -1.27
CA LEU A 33 -23.11 -36.27 -1.93
C LEU A 33 -21.93 -36.30 -2.94
N GLY A 34 -21.35 -35.17 -3.29
CA GLY A 34 -20.16 -35.07 -4.14
C GLY A 34 -18.83 -35.23 -3.42
N LEU A 35 -18.80 -35.26 -2.06
CA LEU A 35 -17.55 -35.34 -1.29
C LEU A 35 -17.17 -36.77 -0.85
N GLU A 36 -18.01 -37.77 -1.01
CA GLU A 36 -17.70 -39.13 -0.58
C GLU A 36 -17.19 -40.09 -1.69
N ALA A 37 -17.09 -39.64 -2.94
CA ALA A 37 -16.61 -40.48 -4.05
C ALA A 37 -15.14 -40.27 -4.42
N ALA A 38 -14.36 -39.51 -3.65
CA ALA A 38 -12.96 -39.22 -3.92
C ALA A 38 -11.97 -39.81 -2.89
N ALA A 39 -12.41 -40.70 -2.00
CA ALA A 39 -11.55 -41.39 -1.04
C ALA A 39 -11.31 -42.84 -1.46
N GLY A 40 -10.47 -43.07 -2.46
CA GLY A 40 -10.16 -44.42 -2.89
C GLY A 40 -9.23 -44.54 -4.10
N LYS A 41 -8.09 -43.85 -4.07
CA LYS A 41 -6.88 -44.26 -4.80
C LYS A 41 -5.67 -43.67 -4.11
N THR A 42 -5.04 -44.46 -3.25
CA THR A 42 -3.68 -44.26 -2.75
C THR A 42 -2.72 -44.25 -3.93
N ALA A 43 -2.41 -43.06 -4.44
CA ALA A 43 -1.22 -42.83 -5.23
C ALA A 43 -0.09 -42.54 -4.24
N GLN A 44 0.84 -43.48 -4.11
CA GLN A 44 2.14 -43.23 -3.48
C GLN A 44 2.79 -42.06 -4.20
N LYS A 45 2.78 -40.91 -3.55
CA LYS A 45 3.53 -39.74 -3.98
C LYS A 45 4.97 -39.98 -3.51
N GLU A 46 5.84 -40.38 -4.44
CA GLU A 46 7.28 -40.32 -4.21
C GLU A 46 7.61 -38.89 -3.77
N GLU A 47 7.95 -38.76 -2.52
CA GLU A 47 8.51 -37.55 -1.95
C GLU A 47 9.90 -37.36 -2.58
N LYS A 48 9.98 -36.54 -3.63
CA LYS A 48 11.24 -36.04 -4.12
C LYS A 48 11.87 -35.23 -2.99
N LYS A 49 12.84 -35.83 -2.30
CA LYS A 49 13.76 -35.17 -1.38
C LYS A 49 14.31 -33.94 -2.08
N LYS A 50 13.89 -32.76 -1.62
CA LYS A 50 14.49 -31.49 -2.01
C LYS A 50 15.97 -31.58 -1.64
N PRO A 51 16.90 -31.19 -2.53
CA PRO A 51 18.29 -31.11 -2.14
C PRO A 51 18.40 -30.11 -0.99
N GLU A 52 19.06 -30.50 0.08
CA GLU A 52 19.42 -29.61 1.18
C GLU A 52 20.34 -28.52 0.60
N GLY A 53 19.73 -27.41 0.24
CA GLY A 53 20.43 -26.18 -0.09
C GLY A 53 20.83 -25.49 1.22
N LEU A 54 21.96 -24.83 1.21
CA LEU A 54 22.39 -23.96 2.30
C LEU A 54 21.29 -22.91 2.54
N GLU A 55 20.58 -23.00 3.66
CA GLU A 55 19.69 -21.92 4.11
C GLU A 55 20.56 -20.84 4.75
N LEU A 56 20.78 -19.75 4.00
CA LEU A 56 21.37 -18.53 4.52
C LEU A 56 20.23 -17.69 5.15
N GLU A 57 20.11 -17.72 6.44
CA GLU A 57 19.35 -16.70 7.18
C GLU A 57 20.17 -15.39 7.20
N LEU A 58 19.71 -14.42 6.42
CA LEU A 58 20.18 -13.04 6.54
C LEU A 58 19.51 -12.43 7.78
N GLY A 59 20.18 -12.55 8.92
CA GLY A 59 19.83 -11.76 10.10
C GLY A 59 20.04 -10.29 9.82
N GLU A 60 19.07 -9.43 10.20
CA GLU A 60 19.27 -7.98 10.21
C GLU A 60 20.51 -7.67 11.07
N GLY A 61 21.53 -7.11 10.47
CA GLY A 61 22.77 -6.74 11.12
C GLY A 61 22.49 -5.79 12.26
N GLY A 62 22.81 -6.21 13.48
CA GLY A 62 22.81 -5.38 14.65
C GLY A 62 23.68 -4.13 14.41
N ALA A 63 23.35 -3.07 15.13
CA ALA A 63 23.93 -1.73 15.06
C ALA A 63 25.42 -1.73 14.72
N LYS A 64 25.79 -0.89 13.75
CA LYS A 64 27.19 -0.64 13.39
C LYS A 64 27.99 -0.29 14.64
N ALA A 65 28.89 -1.20 15.04
CA ALA A 65 29.89 -0.89 16.03
C ALA A 65 30.74 0.28 15.54
N THR A 66 30.92 1.27 16.39
CA THR A 66 31.80 2.41 16.12
C THR A 66 33.24 1.91 16.00
N PRO A 67 34.11 2.56 15.19
CA PRO A 67 35.49 2.12 14.97
C PRO A 67 36.38 2.08 16.24
N GLU A 68 35.91 2.59 17.36
CA GLU A 68 36.63 2.60 18.64
C GLU A 68 36.48 1.31 19.45
N GLU A 69 35.54 0.44 19.15
CA GLU A 69 35.33 -0.83 19.88
C GLU A 69 35.96 -2.06 19.23
N ALA A 70 36.73 -1.89 18.15
CA ALA A 70 37.61 -2.93 17.67
C ALA A 70 38.79 -3.07 18.61
N GLY A 71 38.53 -3.66 19.78
CA GLY A 71 39.55 -4.04 20.73
C GLY A 71 40.65 -4.83 20.03
N LYS A 72 41.91 -4.51 20.33
CA LYS A 72 43.09 -5.24 19.84
C LYS A 72 42.82 -6.73 19.95
N ALA A 73 42.81 -7.42 18.81
CA ALA A 73 42.70 -8.88 18.79
C ALA A 73 43.85 -9.44 19.66
N GLU A 74 43.53 -9.93 20.85
CA GLU A 74 44.46 -10.72 21.63
C GLU A 74 44.85 -11.94 20.82
N LYS A 75 46.16 -12.22 20.76
CA LYS A 75 46.64 -13.45 20.09
C LYS A 75 45.99 -14.64 20.78
N ALA A 76 45.11 -15.31 20.06
CA ALA A 76 44.43 -16.49 20.56
C ALA A 76 45.47 -17.53 20.98
N ALA A 77 45.43 -17.98 22.23
CA ALA A 77 46.22 -19.11 22.70
C ALA A 77 45.71 -20.40 22.03
N PRO A 78 46.58 -21.35 21.68
CA PRO A 78 46.13 -22.63 21.16
C PRO A 78 45.24 -23.35 22.16
N LEU A 79 44.13 -23.89 21.70
CA LEU A 79 43.18 -24.64 22.51
C LEU A 79 43.86 -25.82 23.22
N GLY A 80 43.59 -26.02 24.48
CA GLY A 80 44.08 -27.18 25.22
C GLY A 80 43.45 -28.50 24.74
N GLU A 81 44.12 -29.63 24.99
CA GLU A 81 43.64 -30.96 24.53
C GLU A 81 42.22 -31.29 24.97
N LYS A 82 41.78 -30.85 26.15
CA LYS A 82 40.41 -31.05 26.65
C LYS A 82 39.39 -30.21 25.90
N GLU A 83 39.74 -28.98 25.51
CA GLU A 83 38.87 -28.10 24.75
C GLU A 83 38.77 -28.56 23.31
N THR A 84 39.89 -29.01 22.71
CA THR A 84 39.90 -29.64 21.40
C THR A 84 39.02 -30.87 21.35
N ALA A 85 39.09 -31.75 22.36
CA ALA A 85 38.24 -32.92 22.45
C ALA A 85 36.75 -32.57 22.61
N ALA A 86 36.42 -31.50 23.34
CA ALA A 86 35.05 -30.98 23.48
C ALA A 86 34.49 -30.41 22.17
N VAL A 87 35.29 -29.77 21.38
CA VAL A 87 34.92 -29.26 20.03
C VAL A 87 34.73 -30.42 19.06
N LEU A 88 35.65 -31.38 19.06
CA LEU A 88 35.57 -32.56 18.18
C LEU A 88 34.40 -33.49 18.55
N SER A 89 33.96 -33.55 19.82
CA SER A 89 32.79 -34.33 20.24
C SER A 89 31.46 -33.75 19.71
N ARG A 90 31.44 -32.50 19.26
CA ARG A 90 30.28 -31.84 18.61
C ARG A 90 30.19 -32.15 17.12
N LEU A 91 31.26 -32.65 16.51
CA LEU A 91 31.21 -33.15 15.14
C LEU A 91 30.40 -34.44 15.13
N GLY A 92 29.37 -34.52 14.33
CA GLY A 92 28.56 -35.71 14.19
C GLY A 92 29.46 -36.92 13.88
N LYS A 93 29.17 -38.08 14.45
CA LYS A 93 29.88 -39.32 14.17
C LYS A 93 29.83 -39.56 12.67
N GLU A 94 31.00 -39.69 12.03
CA GLU A 94 31.12 -40.12 10.62
C GLU A 94 30.30 -41.39 10.44
N ASN A 95 29.50 -41.41 9.41
CA ASN A 95 28.70 -42.57 9.06
C ASN A 95 29.61 -43.66 8.45
N PRO A 96 29.89 -44.74 9.14
CA PRO A 96 30.88 -45.77 8.67
C PRO A 96 30.44 -46.48 7.38
N GLY A 97 29.32 -46.08 6.78
CA GLY A 97 28.82 -46.60 5.50
C GLY A 97 28.96 -45.65 4.31
N ALA A 98 29.51 -44.46 4.47
CA ALA A 98 29.84 -43.60 3.32
C ALA A 98 30.97 -44.25 2.54
N LYS A 99 30.69 -44.84 1.38
CA LYS A 99 31.72 -45.33 0.45
C LYS A 99 32.66 -44.17 0.15
N GLU A 100 33.92 -44.31 0.57
CA GLU A 100 34.98 -43.40 0.14
C GLU A 100 35.02 -43.41 -1.38
N THR A 101 34.50 -42.34 -1.99
CA THR A 101 34.69 -42.12 -3.42
C THR A 101 36.14 -41.71 -3.58
N LYS A 102 36.95 -42.64 -4.13
CA LYS A 102 38.33 -42.31 -4.49
C LYS A 102 38.28 -41.10 -5.41
N PHE A 103 38.76 -39.97 -4.92
CA PHE A 103 38.91 -38.79 -5.75
C PHE A 103 39.97 -39.09 -6.83
N SER A 104 39.54 -39.20 -8.04
CA SER A 104 40.42 -39.39 -9.22
C SER A 104 40.49 -38.01 -9.91
N PHE A 105 41.70 -37.50 -10.03
CA PHE A 105 41.92 -36.36 -10.90
C PHE A 105 41.55 -36.73 -12.33
N PRO A 106 40.87 -35.86 -13.08
CA PRO A 106 40.60 -36.12 -14.48
C PRO A 106 41.92 -36.35 -15.23
N PRO A 107 41.98 -37.32 -16.14
CA PRO A 107 43.24 -37.73 -16.80
C PRO A 107 43.88 -36.65 -17.70
N SER A 108 43.19 -35.54 -17.93
CA SER A 108 43.72 -34.33 -18.54
C SER A 108 43.27 -33.12 -17.77
N THR A 109 44.07 -32.61 -16.87
CA THR A 109 43.97 -31.24 -16.39
C THR A 109 44.53 -30.34 -17.49
N LEU A 110 43.72 -29.38 -17.95
CA LEU A 110 44.26 -28.26 -18.70
C LEU A 110 45.38 -27.65 -17.84
N PRO A 111 46.62 -27.54 -18.41
CA PRO A 111 47.71 -26.94 -17.64
C PRO A 111 47.24 -25.56 -17.16
N PRO A 112 47.55 -25.16 -15.90
CA PRO A 112 47.26 -23.81 -15.46
C PRO A 112 47.79 -22.83 -16.50
N PRO A 113 47.08 -21.71 -16.75
CA PRO A 113 47.56 -20.71 -17.70
C PRO A 113 48.98 -20.37 -17.26
N ARG A 114 49.96 -20.64 -18.13
CA ARG A 114 51.37 -20.45 -17.78
C ARG A 114 51.60 -18.98 -17.46
N PRO A 115 51.88 -18.60 -16.21
CA PRO A 115 52.29 -17.25 -15.91
C PRO A 115 53.68 -17.10 -16.54
N GLY A 116 53.79 -16.40 -17.65
CA GLY A 116 55.06 -16.13 -18.26
C GLY A 116 55.15 -16.19 -19.77
N THR A 117 54.12 -16.52 -20.53
CA THR A 117 54.08 -16.12 -21.94
C THR A 117 53.77 -14.64 -22.00
N THR A 118 54.79 -13.84 -22.04
CA THR A 118 54.65 -12.41 -22.35
C THR A 118 54.05 -12.34 -23.74
N ILE A 119 52.74 -11.96 -23.80
CA ILE A 119 52.10 -11.55 -25.03
C ILE A 119 52.79 -10.26 -25.41
N LYS A 120 53.72 -10.32 -26.36
CA LYS A 120 54.43 -9.17 -26.93
C LYS A 120 53.56 -8.44 -27.95
N ASP A 121 52.27 -8.34 -27.71
CA ASP A 121 51.42 -7.50 -28.53
C ASP A 121 51.54 -6.06 -28.01
N ALA A 122 51.84 -5.15 -28.92
CA ALA A 122 51.92 -3.74 -28.60
C ALA A 122 50.60 -3.28 -28.01
N PHE A 123 50.62 -2.73 -26.78
CA PHE A 123 49.46 -2.06 -26.18
C PHE A 123 49.65 -0.55 -26.36
N PRO A 124 48.67 0.16 -26.91
CA PRO A 124 47.36 -0.29 -27.39
C PRO A 124 47.48 -1.17 -28.67
N PRO A 125 46.57 -2.13 -28.86
CA PRO A 125 46.56 -2.95 -30.04
C PRO A 125 46.51 -2.06 -31.29
N PRO A 126 47.22 -2.48 -32.40
CA PRO A 126 47.25 -1.66 -33.61
C PRO A 126 45.82 -1.33 -34.05
N LYS A 127 45.57 -0.08 -34.41
CA LYS A 127 44.25 0.50 -34.79
C LYS A 127 43.53 -0.20 -35.97
N LYS A 128 43.94 -1.37 -36.37
CA LYS A 128 43.32 -2.18 -37.41
C LYS A 128 42.75 -3.48 -36.80
N ILE A 129 41.86 -3.35 -35.83
CA ILE A 129 40.83 -4.36 -35.67
C ILE A 129 39.93 -4.18 -36.89
N ALA A 130 39.93 -5.16 -37.79
CA ALA A 130 38.93 -5.19 -38.86
C ALA A 130 37.58 -5.00 -38.23
N PRO A 131 36.74 -4.07 -38.69
CA PRO A 131 35.41 -3.90 -38.13
C PRO A 131 34.75 -5.26 -38.16
N ILE A 132 34.30 -5.77 -37.00
CA ILE A 132 33.42 -6.93 -36.97
C ILE A 132 32.23 -6.50 -37.80
N ASP A 133 32.05 -7.16 -38.95
CA ASP A 133 30.95 -6.89 -39.87
C ASP A 133 29.65 -7.35 -39.18
N VAL A 134 29.20 -6.56 -38.23
CA VAL A 134 27.87 -6.71 -37.63
C VAL A 134 26.94 -6.32 -38.75
N PRO A 135 26.09 -7.23 -39.27
CA PRO A 135 25.20 -6.87 -40.36
C PRO A 135 24.38 -5.64 -39.93
N ALA A 136 24.62 -4.53 -40.58
CA ALA A 136 23.94 -3.28 -40.32
C ALA A 136 22.44 -3.54 -40.50
N ARG A 137 21.67 -3.48 -39.42
CA ARG A 137 20.22 -3.51 -39.56
C ARG A 137 19.81 -2.27 -40.38
N GLU A 138 19.12 -2.52 -41.46
CA GLU A 138 18.75 -1.46 -42.40
C GLU A 138 17.73 -0.43 -41.80
N LYS A 139 17.24 -0.68 -40.59
CA LYS A 139 16.15 0.12 -39.98
C LYS A 139 16.38 0.33 -38.50
N LEU A 140 16.27 1.58 -38.09
CA LEU A 140 16.10 1.95 -36.69
C LEU A 140 14.63 1.78 -36.30
N GLU A 141 14.36 1.03 -35.24
CA GLU A 141 13.03 0.78 -34.72
C GLU A 141 13.03 0.96 -33.19
N VAL A 142 11.86 1.33 -32.63
CA VAL A 142 11.62 1.31 -31.20
C VAL A 142 11.08 -0.09 -30.85
N LEU A 143 11.87 -0.85 -30.11
CA LEU A 143 11.55 -2.24 -29.75
C LEU A 143 10.63 -2.33 -28.54
N ARG A 144 10.83 -1.41 -27.59
CA ARG A 144 10.07 -1.40 -26.33
C ARG A 144 10.01 0.01 -25.75
N PHE A 145 8.90 0.36 -25.19
CA PHE A 145 8.70 1.58 -24.43
C PHE A 145 7.77 1.33 -23.23
N GLN A 146 7.96 2.11 -22.20
CA GLN A 146 7.11 2.13 -21.02
C GLN A 146 7.27 3.46 -20.28
N PRO A 147 6.24 3.94 -19.54
CA PRO A 147 4.94 3.31 -19.35
C PRO A 147 3.98 3.62 -20.50
N GLU A 148 2.87 2.87 -20.60
CA GLU A 148 1.76 3.13 -21.52
C GLU A 148 0.41 2.94 -20.83
N GLY A 149 -0.65 3.56 -21.35
CA GLY A 149 -2.00 3.43 -20.84
C GLY A 149 -2.23 4.15 -19.52
N SER A 150 -3.19 3.69 -18.72
CA SER A 150 -3.53 4.26 -17.42
C SER A 150 -2.84 3.49 -16.29
N LEU A 151 -2.10 4.20 -15.45
CA LEU A 151 -1.25 3.61 -14.42
C LEU A 151 -1.50 4.30 -13.07
N PRO A 152 -1.66 3.54 -11.98
CA PRO A 152 -1.84 4.13 -10.66
C PRO A 152 -0.61 4.93 -10.20
N LEU A 153 0.57 4.56 -10.68
CA LEU A 153 1.83 5.22 -10.38
C LEU A 153 2.81 5.03 -11.53
N ALA A 154 3.45 6.11 -11.99
CA ALA A 154 4.55 6.09 -12.92
C ALA A 154 5.79 6.69 -12.25
N SER A 155 6.89 5.94 -12.15
CA SER A 155 8.15 6.40 -11.54
C SER A 155 9.19 6.78 -12.58
N HIS A 156 9.20 6.09 -13.71
CA HIS A 156 10.19 6.27 -14.77
C HIS A 156 9.57 6.06 -16.15
N LEU A 157 10.27 6.53 -17.15
CA LEU A 157 10.01 6.26 -18.57
C LEU A 157 11.24 5.59 -19.15
N SER A 158 11.06 4.58 -19.98
CA SER A 158 12.16 3.95 -20.71
C SER A 158 11.79 3.65 -22.15
N VAL A 159 12.78 3.75 -23.03
CA VAL A 159 12.65 3.48 -24.45
C VAL A 159 13.86 2.68 -24.91
N THR A 160 13.63 1.55 -25.56
CA THR A 160 14.69 0.69 -26.10
C THR A 160 14.64 0.68 -27.63
N PHE A 161 15.75 1.01 -28.24
CA PHE A 161 15.92 1.04 -29.69
C PHE A 161 16.56 -0.25 -30.21
N SER A 162 16.36 -0.53 -31.49
CA SER A 162 16.97 -1.68 -32.18
C SER A 162 18.48 -1.53 -32.36
N GLU A 163 18.94 -0.29 -32.54
CA GLU A 163 20.33 0.08 -32.76
C GLU A 163 20.93 0.86 -31.60
N ALA A 164 22.27 0.90 -31.53
CA ALA A 164 22.98 1.74 -30.57
C ALA A 164 22.70 3.20 -30.89
N MET A 165 22.17 3.95 -29.90
CA MET A 165 21.89 5.37 -30.03
C MET A 165 23.08 6.23 -29.60
N VAL A 166 23.95 5.67 -28.77
CA VAL A 166 25.11 6.34 -28.20
C VAL A 166 26.32 5.41 -28.19
N PRO A 167 27.54 5.93 -28.33
CA PRO A 167 28.77 5.14 -28.11
C PRO A 167 28.86 4.68 -26.65
N LEU A 168 29.46 3.52 -26.40
CA LEU A 168 29.56 2.92 -25.07
C LEU A 168 30.48 3.69 -24.10
N ASP A 169 31.40 4.47 -24.64
CA ASP A 169 32.42 5.22 -23.88
C ASP A 169 32.01 6.61 -23.43
N THR A 170 30.81 7.08 -23.82
CA THR A 170 30.34 8.45 -23.56
C THR A 170 29.04 8.53 -22.75
N GLN A 171 28.73 7.52 -21.97
CA GLN A 171 27.44 7.42 -21.26
C GLN A 171 27.15 8.61 -20.32
N ASP A 172 28.16 9.18 -19.65
CA ASP A 172 28.01 10.30 -18.74
C ASP A 172 27.97 11.66 -19.46
N ALA A 173 28.55 11.77 -20.65
CA ALA A 173 28.62 13.03 -21.41
C ALA A 173 27.33 13.36 -22.18
N LEU A 174 26.42 12.40 -22.35
CA LEU A 174 25.25 12.52 -23.21
C LEU A 174 23.99 13.00 -22.50
N ALA A 175 24.04 13.23 -21.18
CA ALA A 175 22.95 13.89 -20.44
C ALA A 175 22.66 15.33 -20.95
N ALA A 176 23.61 15.94 -21.67
CA ALA A 176 23.49 17.29 -22.23
C ALA A 176 23.23 17.33 -23.75
N GLY A 177 23.21 16.16 -24.45
CA GLY A 177 22.99 16.07 -25.88
C GLY A 177 21.51 16.24 -26.26
N LYS A 178 21.27 16.41 -27.58
CA LYS A 178 19.91 16.48 -28.13
C LYS A 178 19.20 15.14 -27.93
N LEU A 179 18.30 15.08 -26.94
CA LEU A 179 17.54 13.88 -26.62
C LEU A 179 16.62 13.50 -27.79
N PRO A 180 16.57 12.23 -28.20
CA PRO A 180 15.71 11.78 -29.28
C PRO A 180 14.23 11.65 -28.86
N VAL A 181 13.90 11.92 -27.61
CA VAL A 181 12.56 11.72 -27.02
C VAL A 181 12.04 13.05 -26.47
N LYS A 182 10.82 13.39 -26.83
CA LYS A 182 10.09 14.54 -26.33
C LYS A 182 8.96 14.04 -25.39
N LEU A 183 8.91 14.61 -24.20
CA LEU A 183 7.87 14.34 -23.20
C LEU A 183 7.01 15.58 -22.99
N THR A 184 5.69 15.43 -23.13
CA THR A 184 4.73 16.51 -22.96
C THR A 184 3.57 16.07 -22.05
N PRO A 185 3.23 16.81 -20.98
CA PRO A 185 3.95 17.98 -20.46
C PRO A 185 5.35 17.63 -19.96
N GLY A 186 6.25 18.62 -19.98
CA GLY A 186 7.61 18.44 -19.45
C GLY A 186 7.59 18.19 -17.95
N VAL A 187 8.39 17.25 -17.49
CA VAL A 187 8.54 16.87 -16.08
C VAL A 187 9.98 17.10 -15.64
N LYS A 188 10.16 17.59 -14.43
CA LYS A 188 11.50 17.66 -13.82
C LYS A 188 12.04 16.25 -13.59
N GLY A 189 13.28 16.02 -13.97
CA GLY A 189 13.91 14.70 -13.83
C GLY A 189 15.23 14.64 -14.59
N SER A 190 15.81 13.46 -14.60
CA SER A 190 17.08 13.20 -15.26
C SER A 190 16.94 12.11 -16.32
N TRP A 191 17.57 12.36 -17.47
CA TRP A 191 17.71 11.37 -18.53
C TRP A 191 19.06 10.69 -18.42
N ARG A 192 19.09 9.40 -18.64
CA ARG A 192 20.33 8.61 -18.70
C ARG A 192 20.21 7.46 -19.68
N TRP A 193 21.32 7.08 -20.26
CA TRP A 193 21.38 5.89 -21.08
C TRP A 193 21.70 4.67 -20.22
N VAL A 194 20.97 3.59 -20.43
CA VAL A 194 21.24 2.29 -19.84
C VAL A 194 21.77 1.37 -20.94
N GLY A 195 23.10 1.28 -21.03
CA GLY A 195 23.79 0.76 -22.20
C GLY A 195 23.64 1.69 -23.42
N ALA A 196 23.91 1.19 -24.62
CA ALA A 196 23.90 1.98 -25.84
C ALA A 196 22.51 2.14 -26.48
N LYS A 197 21.51 1.36 -26.07
CA LYS A 197 20.21 1.21 -26.76
C LYS A 197 19.00 1.66 -25.96
N THR A 198 19.10 1.80 -24.64
CA THR A 198 17.95 2.12 -23.79
C THR A 198 18.12 3.50 -23.17
N LEU A 199 17.21 4.40 -23.48
CA LEU A 199 17.09 5.69 -22.83
C LEU A 199 16.13 5.55 -21.64
N PHE A 200 16.54 6.09 -20.50
CA PHE A 200 15.79 6.06 -19.25
C PHE A 200 15.60 7.47 -18.72
N PHE A 201 14.40 7.78 -18.30
CA PHE A 201 14.07 9.02 -17.61
C PHE A 201 13.56 8.71 -16.21
N GLU A 202 14.14 9.34 -15.22
CA GLU A 202 13.71 9.26 -13.84
C GLU A 202 13.07 10.58 -13.43
N ALA A 203 11.78 10.53 -13.12
CA ALA A 203 11.05 11.71 -12.70
C ALA A 203 11.46 12.14 -11.30
N GLN A 204 11.79 13.41 -11.12
CA GLN A 204 12.12 13.98 -9.83
C GLN A 204 10.85 14.43 -9.11
N GLY A 205 10.34 13.59 -8.22
CA GLY A 205 9.23 13.92 -7.34
C GLY A 205 9.67 14.71 -6.10
N GLU A 206 8.70 15.16 -5.32
CA GLU A 206 8.97 15.89 -4.08
C GLU A 206 9.55 14.99 -2.99
N LYS A 207 10.39 15.57 -2.15
CA LYS A 207 11.00 14.90 -0.97
C LYS A 207 11.72 13.58 -1.30
N GLY A 208 12.39 13.52 -2.48
CA GLY A 208 13.18 12.35 -2.88
C GLY A 208 12.35 11.15 -3.37
N LYS A 209 11.04 11.33 -3.55
CA LYS A 209 10.21 10.30 -4.20
C LYS A 209 10.31 10.43 -5.71
N THR A 210 10.70 9.37 -6.39
CA THR A 210 10.74 9.31 -7.85
C THR A 210 9.37 8.95 -8.38
N ARG A 211 8.61 9.92 -8.87
CA ARG A 211 7.34 9.68 -9.56
C ARG A 211 6.95 10.84 -10.48
N PHE A 212 6.24 10.53 -11.52
CA PHE A 212 5.56 11.53 -12.33
C PHE A 212 4.46 12.24 -11.51
N PRO A 213 4.23 13.55 -11.75
CA PRO A 213 3.06 14.23 -11.25
C PRO A 213 1.77 13.48 -11.61
N MET A 214 0.82 13.49 -10.67
CA MET A 214 -0.46 12.81 -10.85
C MET A 214 -1.44 13.68 -11.65
N ALA A 215 -2.64 13.17 -11.91
CA ALA A 215 -3.72 13.85 -12.60
C ALA A 215 -3.32 14.38 -13.98
N SER A 216 -2.52 13.66 -14.75
CA SER A 216 -1.96 14.13 -16.02
C SER A 216 -1.98 13.07 -17.11
N VAL A 217 -2.16 13.53 -18.34
CA VAL A 217 -1.93 12.73 -19.56
C VAL A 217 -0.59 13.14 -20.12
N TYR A 218 0.31 12.20 -20.27
CA TYR A 218 1.63 12.40 -20.83
C TYR A 218 1.67 11.83 -22.24
N LYS A 219 2.19 12.63 -23.18
CA LYS A 219 2.50 12.20 -24.55
C LYS A 219 4.00 12.12 -24.70
N VAL A 220 4.47 10.98 -25.20
CA VAL A 220 5.88 10.76 -25.53
C VAL A 220 6.02 10.63 -27.04
N GLU A 221 6.96 11.34 -27.61
CA GLU A 221 7.16 11.42 -29.05
C GLU A 221 8.64 11.20 -29.40
N ILE A 222 8.89 10.34 -30.36
CA ILE A 222 10.22 10.13 -30.98
C ILE A 222 10.07 10.54 -32.44
N PRO A 223 10.66 11.68 -32.84
CA PRO A 223 10.42 12.23 -34.17
C PRO A 223 11.00 11.32 -35.26
N GLN A 224 10.34 11.37 -36.44
CA GLN A 224 10.91 10.83 -37.67
C GLN A 224 12.28 11.47 -37.93
N GLY A 225 13.21 10.72 -38.51
CA GLY A 225 14.56 11.21 -38.77
C GLY A 225 15.50 11.18 -37.57
N THR A 226 15.03 10.64 -36.41
CA THR A 226 15.93 10.32 -35.29
C THR A 226 17.01 9.36 -35.74
N ARG A 227 18.31 9.68 -35.47
CA ARG A 227 19.46 8.90 -35.93
C ARG A 227 20.10 8.08 -34.81
N SER A 228 20.47 6.86 -35.15
CA SER A 228 21.34 6.02 -34.31
C SER A 228 22.80 6.52 -34.35
N ALA A 229 23.65 5.98 -33.45
CA ALA A 229 25.09 6.25 -33.47
C ALA A 229 25.75 5.86 -34.80
N ASN A 230 25.20 4.88 -35.51
CA ASN A 230 25.65 4.41 -36.82
C ASN A 230 25.00 5.18 -38.00
N GLY A 231 24.21 6.23 -37.73
CA GLY A 231 23.58 7.03 -38.74
C GLY A 231 22.28 6.48 -39.35
N VAL A 232 21.79 5.34 -38.86
CA VAL A 232 20.52 4.73 -39.32
C VAL A 232 19.36 5.60 -38.80
N GLU A 233 18.41 5.93 -39.67
CA GLU A 233 17.29 6.84 -39.34
C GLU A 233 15.99 6.10 -39.01
N LEU A 234 15.25 6.65 -38.06
CA LEU A 234 13.87 6.23 -37.76
C LEU A 234 12.95 6.71 -38.89
N LYS A 235 12.37 5.78 -39.64
CA LYS A 235 11.57 6.09 -40.85
C LYS A 235 10.21 6.69 -40.54
N LYS A 236 9.64 6.41 -39.36
CA LYS A 236 8.34 6.91 -38.93
C LYS A 236 8.42 7.39 -37.49
N GLU A 237 7.69 8.48 -37.20
CA GLU A 237 7.49 8.92 -35.83
C GLU A 237 6.86 7.81 -34.99
N VAL A 238 7.33 7.66 -33.74
CA VAL A 238 6.73 6.79 -32.73
C VAL A 238 6.19 7.67 -31.62
N SER A 239 4.91 7.56 -31.34
CA SER A 239 4.29 8.30 -30.23
C SER A 239 3.32 7.42 -29.46
N TRP A 240 3.24 7.65 -28.14
CA TRP A 240 2.29 6.99 -27.27
C TRP A 240 1.91 7.90 -26.11
N THR A 241 0.89 7.48 -25.36
CA THR A 241 0.42 8.21 -24.18
C THR A 241 0.36 7.31 -22.97
N PHE A 242 0.59 7.91 -21.80
CA PHE A 242 0.24 7.30 -20.54
C PHE A 242 -0.43 8.33 -19.63
N THR A 243 -1.24 7.86 -18.69
CA THR A 243 -2.07 8.70 -17.83
C THR A 243 -1.86 8.34 -16.38
N THR A 244 -1.64 9.34 -15.56
CA THR A 244 -1.68 9.21 -14.09
C THR A 244 -3.07 9.65 -13.58
N PRO A 245 -3.63 8.97 -12.57
CA PRO A 245 -5.02 9.15 -12.20
C PRO A 245 -5.32 10.52 -11.58
N ALA A 246 -6.57 10.92 -11.71
CA ALA A 246 -7.16 12.06 -11.00
C ALA A 246 -7.15 11.83 -9.48
N PRO A 247 -7.35 12.88 -8.64
CA PRO A 247 -7.33 12.76 -7.18
C PRO A 247 -8.33 11.74 -6.66
N THR A 248 -7.90 10.99 -5.64
CA THR A 248 -8.77 10.02 -4.95
C THR A 248 -8.64 10.22 -3.45
N ILE A 249 -9.75 10.13 -2.73
CA ILE A 249 -9.76 10.14 -1.28
C ILE A 249 -9.40 8.74 -0.79
N VAL A 250 -8.30 8.63 -0.07
CA VAL A 250 -7.77 7.36 0.45
C VAL A 250 -8.14 7.12 1.91
N ASN A 251 -8.49 8.18 2.65
CA ASN A 251 -8.96 8.06 4.01
C ASN A 251 -9.95 9.19 4.34
N ALA A 252 -10.92 8.92 5.22
CA ALA A 252 -11.91 9.87 5.66
C ALA A 252 -12.24 9.68 7.15
N TRP A 253 -12.53 10.78 7.84
CA TRP A 253 -13.01 10.81 9.22
C TRP A 253 -14.15 11.81 9.34
N PRO A 254 -15.21 11.53 10.13
CA PRO A 254 -15.51 10.24 10.76
C PRO A 254 -16.15 9.26 9.78
N GLN A 255 -16.09 7.97 10.11
CA GLN A 255 -16.82 6.91 9.41
C GLN A 255 -17.54 6.01 10.41
N GLY A 256 -18.65 5.42 9.97
CA GLY A 256 -19.37 4.40 10.73
C GLY A 256 -20.22 4.94 11.88
N GLY A 257 -20.06 4.34 13.06
CA GLY A 257 -20.89 4.48 14.24
C GLY A 257 -21.17 5.89 14.74
N PRO A 258 -21.89 6.02 15.88
CA PRO A 258 -22.37 7.31 16.34
C PRO A 258 -21.22 8.27 16.71
N ARG A 259 -21.37 9.54 16.31
CA ARG A 259 -20.41 10.63 16.50
C ARG A 259 -21.11 11.85 17.08
N ARG A 260 -20.31 12.81 17.54
CA ARG A 260 -20.81 14.11 18.00
C ARG A 260 -21.69 14.78 16.96
N LEU A 261 -22.55 15.71 17.38
CA LEU A 261 -23.44 16.43 16.46
C LEU A 261 -22.68 17.49 15.62
N ASP A 262 -21.43 17.75 15.97
CA ASP A 262 -20.58 18.77 15.37
C ASP A 262 -19.13 18.28 15.17
N PRO A 263 -18.90 17.11 14.56
CA PRO A 263 -17.57 16.53 14.44
C PRO A 263 -16.69 17.33 13.48
N VAL A 264 -15.38 17.28 13.69
CA VAL A 264 -14.42 17.66 12.66
C VAL A 264 -14.40 16.54 11.61
N MET A 265 -14.56 16.91 10.34
CA MET A 265 -14.47 16.01 9.21
C MET A 265 -13.11 16.19 8.54
N VAL A 266 -12.44 15.07 8.22
CA VAL A 266 -11.12 15.05 7.59
C VAL A 266 -11.19 14.17 6.36
N LEU A 267 -10.61 14.65 5.26
CA LEU A 267 -10.38 13.86 4.06
C LEU A 267 -8.89 13.88 3.72
N VAL A 268 -8.36 12.72 3.35
CA VAL A 268 -6.97 12.52 2.95
C VAL A 268 -6.94 12.02 1.52
N PHE A 269 -6.07 12.63 0.71
CA PHE A 269 -5.93 12.37 -0.71
C PHE A 269 -4.63 11.65 -1.04
N ASP A 270 -4.62 10.92 -2.15
CA ASP A 270 -3.45 10.22 -2.69
C ASP A 270 -2.40 11.17 -3.29
N GLN A 271 -2.79 12.40 -3.61
CA GLN A 271 -1.96 13.41 -4.26
C GLN A 271 -2.23 14.81 -3.68
N ARG A 272 -1.45 15.80 -4.12
CA ARG A 272 -1.55 17.18 -3.62
C ARG A 272 -2.83 17.84 -4.08
N ILE A 273 -3.44 18.57 -3.16
CA ILE A 273 -4.67 19.33 -3.36
C ILE A 273 -4.54 20.73 -2.76
N ASN A 274 -5.38 21.64 -3.24
CA ASN A 274 -5.64 22.89 -2.55
C ASN A 274 -6.86 22.68 -1.64
N PRO A 275 -6.69 22.74 -0.30
CA PRO A 275 -7.77 22.45 0.64
C PRO A 275 -9.01 23.34 0.45
N GLU A 276 -8.83 24.63 0.16
CA GLU A 276 -9.93 25.56 -0.05
C GLU A 276 -10.68 25.25 -1.34
N ALA A 277 -9.96 25.04 -2.45
CA ALA A 277 -10.57 24.71 -3.73
C ALA A 277 -11.31 23.37 -3.69
N VAL A 278 -10.79 22.39 -2.92
CA VAL A 278 -11.42 21.07 -2.78
C VAL A 278 -12.72 21.17 -1.99
N LEU A 279 -12.81 22.07 -1.00
CA LEU A 279 -14.01 22.22 -0.17
C LEU A 279 -15.23 22.60 -0.99
N GLU A 280 -15.08 23.31 -2.11
CA GLU A 280 -16.16 23.66 -3.01
C GLU A 280 -16.81 22.43 -3.68
N TYR A 281 -16.05 21.34 -3.82
CA TYR A 281 -16.52 20.07 -4.39
C TYR A 281 -17.02 19.08 -3.33
N ILE A 282 -17.01 19.47 -2.05
CA ILE A 282 -17.53 18.64 -0.97
C ILE A 282 -18.95 19.07 -0.64
N THR A 283 -19.85 18.11 -0.54
CA THR A 283 -21.21 18.30 -0.08
C THR A 283 -21.48 17.40 1.13
N VAL A 284 -22.03 17.99 2.19
CA VAL A 284 -22.45 17.24 3.37
C VAL A 284 -23.97 17.27 3.47
N LEU A 285 -24.56 16.09 3.52
CA LEU A 285 -26.00 15.88 3.65
C LEU A 285 -26.32 15.20 4.98
N ALA A 286 -27.24 15.76 5.74
CA ALA A 286 -27.80 15.13 6.93
C ALA A 286 -29.33 15.27 6.92
N GLY A 287 -30.05 14.16 7.10
CA GLY A 287 -31.51 14.15 7.01
C GLY A 287 -32.07 14.70 5.70
N GLY A 288 -31.33 14.56 4.59
CA GLY A 288 -31.70 15.10 3.28
C GLY A 288 -31.38 16.59 3.07
N LYS A 289 -30.92 17.30 4.11
CA LYS A 289 -30.55 18.72 4.03
C LYS A 289 -29.06 18.88 3.75
N LYS A 290 -28.71 19.80 2.85
CA LYS A 290 -27.33 20.22 2.61
C LYS A 290 -26.89 21.21 3.69
N HIS A 291 -25.70 21.02 4.25
CA HIS A 291 -25.09 21.88 5.25
C HIS A 291 -23.99 22.74 4.64
N GLY A 292 -23.90 24.00 5.06
CA GLY A 292 -22.75 24.86 4.76
C GLY A 292 -21.48 24.29 5.39
N LEU A 293 -20.34 24.49 4.73
CA LEU A 293 -19.05 23.99 5.19
C LEU A 293 -18.09 25.16 5.46
N ARG A 294 -17.21 24.97 6.41
CA ARG A 294 -16.08 25.85 6.69
C ARG A 294 -14.85 25.04 7.05
N MET A 295 -13.68 25.59 6.87
CA MET A 295 -12.44 25.00 7.35
C MET A 295 -12.48 24.86 8.87
N ALA A 296 -11.93 23.76 9.37
CA ALA A 296 -11.76 23.56 10.80
C ALA A 296 -10.52 24.33 11.28
N SER A 297 -10.61 24.95 12.46
CA SER A 297 -9.46 25.57 13.09
C SER A 297 -8.54 24.53 13.75
N GLU A 298 -7.28 24.90 14.01
CA GLU A 298 -6.33 24.02 14.72
C GLU A 298 -6.82 23.64 16.12
N ALA A 299 -7.47 24.58 16.83
CA ALA A 299 -8.05 24.33 18.15
C ALA A 299 -9.16 23.27 18.08
N GLU A 300 -10.04 23.37 17.08
CA GLU A 300 -11.12 22.39 16.86
C GLU A 300 -10.56 21.01 16.50
N LEU A 301 -9.55 20.97 15.65
CA LEU A 301 -8.86 19.74 15.29
C LEU A 301 -8.15 19.11 16.49
N GLY A 302 -7.50 19.93 17.32
CA GLY A 302 -6.86 19.50 18.57
C GLY A 302 -7.85 18.94 19.60
N ALA A 303 -9.10 19.44 19.61
CA ALA A 303 -10.17 18.97 20.49
C ALA A 303 -10.79 17.62 20.02
N ASP A 304 -10.51 17.14 18.81
CA ASP A 304 -10.97 15.85 18.30
C ASP A 304 -9.77 14.93 18.02
N PRO A 305 -9.35 14.06 18.98
CA PRO A 305 -8.19 13.19 18.81
C PRO A 305 -8.30 12.22 17.64
N GLY A 306 -9.54 11.83 17.27
CA GLY A 306 -9.79 10.96 16.12
C GLY A 306 -9.54 11.67 14.81
N ALA A 307 -10.07 12.87 14.65
CA ALA A 307 -9.84 13.73 13.49
C ALA A 307 -8.34 14.10 13.38
N LYS A 308 -7.73 14.49 14.50
CA LYS A 308 -6.31 14.86 14.54
C LYS A 308 -5.40 13.71 14.09
N ARG A 309 -5.66 12.50 14.56
CA ARG A 309 -4.87 11.31 14.16
C ARG A 309 -4.92 11.08 12.64
N VAL A 310 -6.11 11.15 12.05
CA VAL A 310 -6.26 10.97 10.60
C VAL A 310 -5.62 12.14 9.85
N PHE A 311 -5.80 13.35 10.34
CA PHE A 311 -5.19 14.54 9.74
C PHE A 311 -3.66 14.47 9.75
N ASP A 312 -3.04 14.12 10.88
CA ASP A 312 -1.58 14.06 11.02
C ASP A 312 -0.95 12.86 10.31
N SER A 313 -1.74 11.85 9.93
CA SER A 313 -1.26 10.69 9.17
C SER A 313 -0.85 11.00 7.73
N ALA A 314 -1.21 12.18 7.20
CA ALA A 314 -0.95 12.57 5.83
C ALA A 314 -0.15 13.88 5.75
N PRO A 315 0.61 14.10 4.66
CA PRO A 315 1.25 15.38 4.38
C PRO A 315 0.25 16.55 4.32
N ALA A 316 0.69 17.74 4.70
CA ALA A 316 -0.18 18.93 4.80
C ALA A 316 -0.88 19.29 3.47
N ASP A 317 -0.22 19.02 2.35
CA ASP A 317 -0.71 19.29 0.99
C ASP A 317 -1.63 18.20 0.43
N ARG A 318 -1.99 17.18 1.24
CA ARG A 318 -2.86 16.05 0.84
C ARG A 318 -4.04 15.82 1.78
N ARG A 319 -4.34 16.79 2.61
CA ARG A 319 -5.38 16.66 3.63
C ARG A 319 -6.19 17.93 3.74
N VAL A 320 -7.45 17.78 4.11
CA VAL A 320 -8.35 18.89 4.45
C VAL A 320 -9.14 18.52 5.69
N ALA A 321 -9.27 19.48 6.61
CA ALA A 321 -10.13 19.39 7.78
C ALA A 321 -11.21 20.48 7.73
N PHE A 322 -12.46 20.11 7.90
CA PHE A 322 -13.60 21.02 7.79
C PHE A 322 -14.72 20.63 8.74
N ARG A 323 -15.67 21.53 8.91
CA ARG A 323 -16.88 21.30 9.71
C ARG A 323 -18.11 21.81 8.98
N ALA A 324 -19.26 21.26 9.35
CA ALA A 324 -20.53 21.88 9.03
C ALA A 324 -20.69 23.21 9.79
N ALA A 325 -21.30 24.19 9.17
CA ALA A 325 -21.59 25.49 9.80
C ALA A 325 -22.58 25.34 10.98
N ASP A 326 -23.55 24.43 10.83
CA ASP A 326 -24.55 24.12 11.81
C ASP A 326 -24.35 22.73 12.40
N ARG A 327 -24.86 22.50 13.61
CA ARG A 327 -24.92 21.18 14.23
C ARG A 327 -25.89 20.27 13.49
N PHE A 328 -25.55 19.00 13.39
CA PHE A 328 -26.45 17.96 12.87
C PHE A 328 -27.51 17.61 13.92
N SER A 329 -28.65 17.13 13.47
CA SER A 329 -29.67 16.57 14.35
C SER A 329 -29.19 15.23 14.95
N THR A 330 -29.78 14.86 16.09
CA THR A 330 -29.54 13.55 16.71
C THR A 330 -30.05 12.42 15.82
N SER A 331 -29.47 11.23 15.94
CA SER A 331 -29.82 10.01 15.18
C SER A 331 -29.83 10.20 13.66
N SER A 332 -29.07 11.16 13.16
CA SER A 332 -29.01 11.49 11.73
C SER A 332 -27.91 10.70 11.03
N LYS A 333 -28.22 10.15 9.83
CA LYS A 333 -27.21 9.67 8.92
C LYS A 333 -26.63 10.85 8.15
N VAL A 334 -25.34 11.08 8.33
CA VAL A 334 -24.58 12.12 7.63
C VAL A 334 -23.80 11.49 6.50
N SER A 335 -23.90 12.08 5.30
CA SER A 335 -23.17 11.66 4.12
C SER A 335 -22.25 12.79 3.67
N ILE A 336 -20.96 12.47 3.50
CA ILE A 336 -19.95 13.34 2.93
C ILE A 336 -19.77 12.88 1.48
N LEU A 337 -20.07 13.75 0.53
CA LEU A 337 -19.99 13.49 -0.90
C LEU A 337 -18.86 14.34 -1.47
N ALA A 338 -17.85 13.68 -2.00
CA ALA A 338 -16.85 14.34 -2.84
C ALA A 338 -17.34 14.23 -4.29
N MET A 339 -17.77 15.33 -4.83
CA MET A 339 -18.36 15.42 -6.16
C MET A 339 -17.32 15.19 -7.25
N GLU A 340 -17.78 14.87 -8.45
CA GLU A 340 -16.93 14.88 -9.63
C GLU A 340 -16.41 16.30 -9.94
N GLY A 341 -15.30 16.39 -10.67
CA GLY A 341 -14.69 17.67 -11.01
C GLY A 341 -13.65 18.17 -9.99
N LEU A 342 -13.38 17.45 -8.92
CA LEU A 342 -12.42 17.81 -7.87
C LEU A 342 -11.01 17.95 -8.48
N PRO A 343 -10.33 19.10 -8.28
CA PRO A 343 -9.05 19.40 -8.91
C PRO A 343 -7.85 18.84 -8.12
N SER A 344 -6.74 18.64 -8.83
CA SER A 344 -5.42 18.35 -8.28
C SER A 344 -4.50 19.56 -8.41
N LEU A 345 -3.50 19.67 -7.53
CA LEU A 345 -2.36 20.58 -7.72
C LEU A 345 -1.24 19.98 -8.59
N GLU A 346 -1.32 18.70 -8.91
CA GLU A 346 -0.27 18.01 -9.66
C GLU A 346 -0.53 17.96 -11.16
N GLY A 347 -1.77 18.07 -11.59
CA GLY A 347 -2.12 18.04 -13.01
C GLY A 347 -3.56 18.47 -13.30
N PRO A 348 -3.94 18.56 -14.59
CA PRO A 348 -5.21 19.12 -15.02
C PRO A 348 -6.41 18.16 -14.90
N LEU A 349 -6.18 16.84 -14.71
CA LEU A 349 -7.27 15.88 -14.63
C LEU A 349 -8.03 16.05 -13.33
N LYS A 350 -9.34 16.00 -13.45
CA LYS A 350 -10.29 16.11 -12.35
C LYS A 350 -10.97 14.77 -12.11
N THR A 351 -11.52 14.58 -10.91
CA THR A 351 -12.30 13.37 -10.60
C THR A 351 -13.50 13.23 -11.54
N THR A 352 -13.76 11.99 -11.95
CA THR A 352 -14.88 11.65 -12.85
C THR A 352 -15.98 10.86 -12.16
N LYS A 353 -15.83 10.60 -10.86
CA LYS A 353 -16.78 9.83 -10.07
C LYS A 353 -16.90 10.44 -8.69
N GLU A 354 -18.13 10.43 -8.17
CA GLU A 354 -18.41 10.76 -6.78
C GLU A 354 -17.80 9.72 -5.84
N GLN A 355 -17.24 10.20 -4.71
CA GLN A 355 -16.86 9.34 -3.58
C GLN A 355 -17.73 9.71 -2.37
N LYS A 356 -18.26 8.68 -1.71
CA LYS A 356 -19.20 8.85 -0.60
C LYS A 356 -18.68 8.19 0.68
N PHE A 357 -18.72 8.95 1.76
CA PHE A 357 -18.43 8.50 3.12
C PHE A 357 -19.64 8.80 4.01
N SER A 358 -19.85 8.02 5.04
CA SER A 358 -20.99 8.26 5.92
C SER A 358 -20.71 7.87 7.36
N PHE A 359 -21.39 8.57 8.26
CA PHE A 359 -21.44 8.26 9.68
C PHE A 359 -22.84 8.57 10.24
N THR A 360 -23.09 8.19 11.47
CA THR A 360 -24.32 8.55 12.19
C THR A 360 -23.99 9.46 13.37
N THR A 361 -24.91 10.33 13.72
CA THR A 361 -24.79 11.16 14.92
C THR A 361 -25.35 10.44 16.15
N TYR A 362 -24.93 10.87 17.35
CA TYR A 362 -25.44 10.36 18.59
C TYR A 362 -26.99 10.49 18.65
N ALA A 363 -27.61 9.46 19.20
CA ALA A 363 -29.03 9.52 19.56
C ALA A 363 -29.24 10.50 20.72
N PRO A 364 -30.50 10.93 21.02
CA PRO A 364 -30.78 11.65 22.24
C PRO A 364 -30.22 10.92 23.45
N PHE A 365 -29.61 11.69 24.38
CA PHE A 365 -28.96 11.12 25.55
C PHE A 365 -29.98 10.43 26.45
N ARG A 366 -29.67 9.23 26.90
CA ARG A 366 -30.54 8.47 27.82
C ARG A 366 -29.71 7.40 28.54
N VAL A 367 -30.23 6.98 29.68
CA VAL A 367 -29.81 5.75 30.34
C VAL A 367 -30.19 4.57 29.43
N GLN A 368 -29.24 3.75 29.07
CA GLN A 368 -29.43 2.55 28.26
C GLN A 368 -29.75 1.35 29.13
N GLU A 369 -28.99 1.18 30.21
CA GLU A 369 -29.06 0.04 31.10
C GLU A 369 -28.51 0.45 32.48
N HIS A 370 -28.97 -0.21 33.52
CA HIS A 370 -28.36 -0.16 34.85
C HIS A 370 -28.11 -1.62 35.29
N GLN A 371 -27.03 -1.86 35.97
CA GLN A 371 -26.66 -3.21 36.45
C GLN A 371 -26.02 -3.11 37.83
N CYS A 372 -26.39 -4.04 38.72
CA CYS A 372 -25.73 -4.23 40.00
C CYS A 372 -24.70 -5.36 39.98
N PHE A 373 -24.62 -6.10 38.87
CA PHE A 373 -23.70 -7.21 38.70
C PHE A 373 -23.00 -7.18 37.37
N TRP A 374 -21.76 -7.63 37.34
CA TRP A 374 -20.98 -7.86 36.14
C TRP A 374 -21.56 -8.94 35.19
N ASN A 375 -22.49 -9.80 35.72
CA ASN A 375 -23.03 -10.93 34.97
C ASN A 375 -24.42 -10.61 34.40
N LYS A 376 -24.52 -10.44 33.09
CA LYS A 376 -25.76 -10.15 32.33
C LYS A 376 -26.89 -11.17 32.51
N HIS A 377 -26.59 -12.36 33.05
CA HIS A 377 -27.55 -13.45 33.17
C HIS A 377 -28.26 -13.55 34.54
N GLN A 378 -27.84 -12.77 35.51
CA GLN A 378 -28.47 -12.71 36.82
C GLN A 378 -29.35 -11.45 36.96
N LYS A 379 -30.64 -11.60 36.64
CA LYS A 379 -31.68 -10.56 36.79
C LYS A 379 -32.27 -10.56 38.20
N LYS A 380 -31.53 -10.89 39.24
CA LYS A 380 -32.03 -10.91 40.60
C LYS A 380 -31.48 -9.71 41.40
N ASP A 381 -32.19 -9.41 42.46
CA ASP A 381 -31.98 -8.31 43.40
C ASP A 381 -30.49 -7.98 43.63
N CYS A 382 -30.17 -6.69 43.66
CA CYS A 382 -28.83 -6.24 43.95
C CYS A 382 -28.40 -6.66 45.34
N PRO A 383 -27.34 -7.46 45.56
CA PRO A 383 -26.88 -7.75 46.91
C PRO A 383 -26.37 -6.45 47.57
N PRO A 384 -26.53 -6.32 48.86
CA PRO A 384 -25.96 -5.22 49.60
C PRO A 384 -24.45 -5.11 49.44
N GLY A 385 -23.92 -3.92 49.25
CA GLY A 385 -22.47 -3.70 49.13
C GLY A 385 -21.88 -3.87 47.71
N TYR A 386 -22.70 -4.17 46.73
CA TYR A 386 -22.21 -4.22 45.34
C TYR A 386 -22.37 -2.88 44.61
N PRO A 387 -21.41 -2.47 43.79
CA PRO A 387 -21.49 -1.23 43.04
C PRO A 387 -22.61 -1.30 42.00
N MET A 388 -23.37 -0.22 41.89
CA MET A 388 -24.34 -0.02 40.81
C MET A 388 -23.67 0.67 39.64
N MET A 389 -23.94 0.18 38.45
CA MET A 389 -23.41 0.73 37.18
C MET A 389 -24.59 1.26 36.34
N ILE A 390 -24.43 2.45 35.84
CA ILE A 390 -25.37 3.09 34.90
C ILE A 390 -24.65 3.20 33.55
N PHE A 391 -25.26 2.64 32.53
CA PHE A 391 -24.76 2.71 31.16
C PHE A 391 -25.58 3.70 30.36
N PHE A 392 -24.89 4.64 29.74
CA PHE A 392 -25.49 5.61 28.84
C PHE A 392 -25.30 5.19 27.38
N ASN A 393 -26.23 5.62 26.53
CA ASN A 393 -26.18 5.36 25.11
C ASN A 393 -25.11 6.19 24.35
N ASN A 394 -24.62 7.27 24.96
CA ASN A 394 -23.57 8.15 24.43
C ASN A 394 -22.46 8.31 25.47
N PRO A 395 -21.23 8.61 25.05
CA PRO A 395 -20.16 8.96 25.97
C PRO A 395 -20.51 10.17 26.82
N VAL A 396 -20.14 10.10 28.10
CA VAL A 396 -20.29 11.19 29.07
C VAL A 396 -18.95 11.92 29.20
N ASP A 397 -18.99 13.24 29.23
CA ASP A 397 -17.79 14.02 29.55
C ASP A 397 -17.56 14.00 31.07
N ALA A 398 -16.57 13.23 31.50
CA ALA A 398 -16.26 13.06 32.92
C ALA A 398 -15.90 14.39 33.65
N LYS A 399 -15.49 15.44 32.92
CA LYS A 399 -15.17 16.74 33.50
C LYS A 399 -16.41 17.59 33.77
N LEU A 400 -17.48 17.33 33.01
CA LEU A 400 -18.75 18.05 33.12
C LEU A 400 -19.82 17.23 33.85
N PHE A 401 -19.50 15.98 34.19
CA PHE A 401 -20.42 15.11 34.92
C PHE A 401 -20.54 15.56 36.36
N ASP A 402 -21.77 15.82 36.80
CA ASP A 402 -22.10 16.15 38.17
C ASP A 402 -22.90 15.00 38.82
N ALA A 403 -22.30 14.39 39.82
CA ALA A 403 -22.88 13.23 40.52
C ALA A 403 -24.23 13.62 41.21
N SER A 404 -24.44 14.85 41.54
CA SER A 404 -25.72 15.33 42.13
C SER A 404 -26.92 15.20 41.19
N GLN A 405 -26.70 14.95 39.90
CA GLN A 405 -27.75 14.64 38.92
C GLN A 405 -28.28 13.20 39.01
N ILE A 406 -27.65 12.38 39.87
CA ILE A 406 -28.11 11.00 40.15
C ILE A 406 -28.70 11.02 41.56
N GLU A 407 -30.01 10.87 41.65
CA GLU A 407 -30.74 10.76 42.89
C GLU A 407 -31.04 9.28 43.17
N ILE A 408 -30.82 8.86 44.42
CA ILE A 408 -31.07 7.48 44.86
C ILE A 408 -32.02 7.51 46.03
N GLU A 409 -33.13 6.83 45.89
CA GLU A 409 -34.15 6.68 46.92
C GLU A 409 -34.30 5.21 47.34
N PRO A 410 -34.34 4.88 48.65
CA PRO A 410 -34.08 5.76 49.79
C PRO A 410 -32.63 6.16 49.91
N GLU A 411 -32.35 7.29 50.55
CA GLU A 411 -31.02 7.79 50.86
C GLU A 411 -30.25 6.71 51.67
N LEU A 412 -29.07 6.32 51.18
CA LEU A 412 -28.24 5.29 51.85
C LEU A 412 -27.10 5.98 52.58
N GLU A 413 -27.02 5.77 53.92
CA GLU A 413 -25.92 6.29 54.72
C GLU A 413 -24.58 5.73 54.24
N GLY A 414 -23.59 6.60 53.99
CA GLY A 414 -22.21 6.20 53.64
C GLY A 414 -21.92 6.06 52.17
N MET A 415 -22.78 6.47 51.24
CA MET A 415 -22.40 6.59 49.81
C MET A 415 -21.51 7.81 49.57
N GLN A 416 -20.33 7.54 49.01
CA GLN A 416 -19.41 8.55 48.48
C GLN A 416 -19.46 8.57 46.96
#